data_89c32ab7f9724aff363b45ef05b25393
#
_entry.id   89c32ab7f9724aff363b45ef05b25393
#
_cell.length_a   1.000
_cell.length_b   1.000
_cell.length_c   1.000
_cell.angle_alpha   90.00
_cell.angle_beta   90.00
_cell.angle_gamma   90.00
#
_symmetry.space_group_name_H-M   'P 1'
#
loop_
_entity.id
_entity.type
_entity.pdbx_description
1 polymer ?
#
loop_
_entity_poly.entity_id
_entity_poly.type
_entity_poly.pdbx_seq_one_letter_code
_entity_poly.pdbx_strand_id
1 'polypeptide(L)'
;MNRTLKASVLGLAAAGLMTSSALAELSGDLRIISDMSNPAPRAVMESLAAEFGEMHPDLNIELEIVDREAWKTQIRNALSANPPDVVNWYAANRMLPYVNANLFMDITDWWDAGDYDGLESVRGALTIDDRQYGVPYTYYQWGVYYREDIFNELGLSEPATWEEELANCQVIVDSGRACYTIGTKFLWTAGGWFDYLNMRTNGFDHHMALARGELSWTEDEGVRQTFANWRQLIDMGAFVDDHQSYSWQEALPFFTDGEATAYLMGNFAVAAMRDSGLSDDQIDFYQFPVITAGLPQGEDAPTDTFHVPSGAQNVEAAREFLKFVTSADVQTRINNGDNLGQLPVNANSGIDADEFLEQGFEMLSGNAQGGIAQFFDRDFPAEMASVGMEGLQEFMVFPDNLDEILERLEDARERIYN
;
A
#
# COMPACT_ATOMS: atom_id res chain seq x y z
N MET A 1 -41.71 20.70 82.64
CA MET A 1 -40.42 21.28 82.31
C MET A 1 -39.84 20.48 81.11
N ASN A 2 -40.18 20.89 79.92
CA ASN A 2 -39.64 20.24 78.67
C ASN A 2 -38.86 21.27 77.91
N ARG A 3 -37.60 21.05 77.79
CA ARG A 3 -36.69 21.79 76.88
C ARG A 3 -36.53 21.04 75.56
N THR A 4 -37.09 21.61 74.52
CA THR A 4 -36.86 21.17 73.13
C THR A 4 -35.56 21.74 72.62
N LEU A 5 -34.62 20.85 72.22
CA LEU A 5 -33.44 21.22 71.46
C LEU A 5 -33.83 21.31 69.96
N LYS A 6 -33.55 22.45 69.36
CA LYS A 6 -33.57 22.60 67.87
C LYS A 6 -32.20 22.26 67.34
N ALA A 7 -32.13 21.23 66.53
CA ALA A 7 -30.95 20.90 65.73
C ALA A 7 -30.95 21.65 64.37
N SER A 8 -29.96 22.50 64.15
CA SER A 8 -29.76 23.19 62.84
C SER A 8 -28.92 22.29 61.96
N VAL A 9 -29.51 21.89 60.85
CA VAL A 9 -28.77 21.14 59.76
C VAL A 9 -28.17 22.20 58.84
N LEU A 10 -26.85 22.33 58.87
CA LEU A 10 -26.10 23.05 57.85
C LEU A 10 -25.94 22.11 56.63
N GLY A 11 -26.63 22.44 55.55
CA GLY A 11 -26.40 21.81 54.24
C GLY A 11 -25.14 22.36 53.57
N LEU A 12 -24.09 21.57 53.48
CA LEU A 12 -22.94 21.85 52.58
C LEU A 12 -23.39 21.53 51.14
N ALA A 13 -23.59 22.55 50.33
CA ALA A 13 -23.66 22.39 48.88
C ALA A 13 -22.24 22.21 48.34
N ALA A 14 -21.87 20.97 48.01
CA ALA A 14 -20.68 20.69 47.22
C ALA A 14 -20.97 21.05 45.77
N ALA A 15 -20.49 22.20 45.33
CA ALA A 15 -20.40 22.54 43.90
C ALA A 15 -19.29 21.67 43.29
N GLY A 16 -19.70 20.61 42.60
CA GLY A 16 -18.78 19.83 41.75
C GLY A 16 -18.38 20.71 40.58
N LEU A 17 -17.16 21.19 40.59
CA LEU A 17 -16.49 21.71 39.41
C LEU A 17 -16.29 20.52 38.46
N MET A 18 -17.18 20.35 37.48
CA MET A 18 -16.89 19.59 36.29
C MET A 18 -15.85 20.39 35.51
N THR A 19 -14.60 20.04 35.66
CA THR A 19 -13.56 20.43 34.71
C THR A 19 -13.85 19.68 33.42
N SER A 20 -14.65 20.26 32.53
CA SER A 20 -14.57 19.92 31.12
C SER A 20 -13.17 20.29 30.70
N SER A 21 -12.35 19.28 30.33
CA SER A 21 -11.16 19.54 29.53
C SER A 21 -11.68 20.17 28.23
N ALA A 22 -11.59 21.49 28.13
CA ALA A 22 -11.77 22.17 26.88
C ALA A 22 -10.61 21.63 26.02
N LEU A 23 -10.88 20.77 25.05
CA LEU A 23 -9.99 20.53 23.93
C LEU A 23 -9.64 21.92 23.40
N ALA A 24 -8.36 22.23 23.24
CA ALA A 24 -7.95 23.49 22.64
C ALA A 24 -8.66 23.58 21.29
N GLU A 25 -9.39 24.69 21.06
CA GLU A 25 -10.13 24.92 19.83
C GLU A 25 -9.08 25.10 18.72
N LEU A 26 -9.03 24.15 17.75
CA LEU A 26 -8.09 24.20 16.64
C LEU A 26 -8.42 25.41 15.76
N SER A 27 -7.41 26.16 15.33
CA SER A 27 -7.59 27.35 14.51
C SER A 27 -6.41 27.60 13.60
N GLY A 28 -6.54 28.52 12.66
CA GLY A 28 -5.52 28.84 11.67
C GLY A 28 -5.62 27.98 10.42
N ASP A 29 -4.54 27.85 9.67
CA ASP A 29 -4.51 27.07 8.45
C ASP A 29 -3.97 25.66 8.71
N LEU A 30 -4.60 24.63 8.11
CA LEU A 30 -4.09 23.28 8.00
C LEU A 30 -3.89 22.99 6.51
N ARG A 31 -2.63 22.89 6.09
CA ARG A 31 -2.27 22.61 4.71
C ARG A 31 -1.97 21.14 4.52
N ILE A 32 -2.70 20.49 3.61
CA ILE A 32 -2.59 19.06 3.31
C ILE A 32 -2.24 18.91 1.83
N ILE A 33 -1.19 18.16 1.52
CA ILE A 33 -0.91 17.71 0.16
C ILE A 33 -1.12 16.21 0.11
N SER A 34 -1.99 15.75 -0.80
CA SER A 34 -2.33 14.35 -0.96
C SER A 34 -2.10 13.87 -2.39
N ASP A 35 -1.56 12.66 -2.53
CA ASP A 35 -1.37 11.97 -3.81
C ASP A 35 -2.55 11.05 -4.19
N MET A 36 -3.65 11.13 -3.45
CA MET A 36 -4.87 10.36 -3.71
C MET A 36 -5.62 10.95 -4.92
N SER A 37 -5.05 10.78 -6.13
CA SER A 37 -5.47 11.48 -7.35
C SER A 37 -6.48 10.72 -8.21
N ASN A 38 -6.60 9.40 -8.05
CA ASN A 38 -7.64 8.62 -8.74
C ASN A 38 -9.04 8.97 -8.23
N PRO A 39 -10.12 8.77 -9.01
CA PRO A 39 -11.46 9.26 -8.68
C PRO A 39 -11.95 8.89 -7.28
N ALA A 40 -11.96 7.61 -6.90
CA ALA A 40 -12.45 7.17 -5.59
C ALA A 40 -11.55 7.65 -4.42
N PRO A 41 -10.21 7.45 -4.43
CA PRO A 41 -9.32 8.02 -3.41
C PRO A 41 -9.42 9.53 -3.26
N ARG A 42 -9.55 10.27 -4.39
CA ARG A 42 -9.74 11.73 -4.36
C ARG A 42 -11.01 12.11 -3.61
N ALA A 43 -12.13 11.47 -3.93
CA ALA A 43 -13.41 11.73 -3.27
C ALA A 43 -13.34 11.45 -1.76
N VAL A 44 -12.65 10.38 -1.37
CA VAL A 44 -12.40 10.06 0.05
C VAL A 44 -11.61 11.18 0.72
N MET A 45 -10.50 11.64 0.13
CA MET A 45 -9.66 12.66 0.74
C MET A 45 -10.36 14.02 0.83
N GLU A 46 -11.12 14.41 -0.21
CA GLU A 46 -11.94 15.62 -0.22
C GLU A 46 -13.03 15.57 0.86
N SER A 47 -13.66 14.40 1.05
CA SER A 47 -14.67 14.18 2.11
C SER A 47 -14.06 14.27 3.52
N LEU A 48 -12.89 13.65 3.74
CA LEU A 48 -12.19 13.72 5.03
C LEU A 48 -11.80 15.16 5.39
N ALA A 49 -11.28 15.92 4.44
CA ALA A 49 -10.91 17.32 4.66
C ALA A 49 -12.15 18.18 4.98
N ALA A 50 -13.26 17.97 4.27
CA ALA A 50 -14.51 18.70 4.52
C ALA A 50 -15.09 18.36 5.92
N GLU A 51 -15.18 17.09 6.27
CA GLU A 51 -15.71 16.64 7.57
C GLU A 51 -14.86 17.17 8.73
N PHE A 52 -13.53 17.09 8.62
CA PHE A 52 -12.64 17.64 9.65
C PHE A 52 -12.79 19.15 9.79
N GLY A 53 -13.00 19.88 8.69
CA GLY A 53 -13.31 21.32 8.71
C GLY A 53 -14.65 21.63 9.36
N GLU A 54 -15.68 20.80 9.17
CA GLU A 54 -16.97 20.96 9.87
C GLU A 54 -16.85 20.73 11.39
N MET A 55 -15.98 19.81 11.80
CA MET A 55 -15.70 19.55 13.22
C MET A 55 -14.92 20.70 13.87
N HIS A 56 -14.13 21.46 13.10
CA HIS A 56 -13.25 22.53 13.57
C HIS A 56 -13.47 23.83 12.78
N PRO A 57 -14.57 24.56 13.02
CA PRO A 57 -14.99 25.70 12.18
C PRO A 57 -14.03 26.89 12.18
N ASP A 58 -13.11 27.00 13.15
CA ASP A 58 -12.06 28.03 13.20
C ASP A 58 -10.78 27.63 12.48
N LEU A 59 -10.75 26.42 11.90
CA LEU A 59 -9.63 25.88 11.11
C LEU A 59 -9.93 26.04 9.62
N ASN A 60 -9.02 26.68 8.89
CA ASN A 60 -9.08 26.77 7.43
C ASN A 60 -8.29 25.59 6.84
N ILE A 61 -8.93 24.67 6.12
CA ILE A 61 -8.27 23.51 5.52
C ILE A 61 -7.95 23.82 4.06
N GLU A 62 -6.67 23.77 3.73
CA GLU A 62 -6.13 23.90 2.38
C GLU A 62 -5.67 22.53 1.87
N LEU A 63 -6.54 21.86 1.10
CA LEU A 63 -6.25 20.57 0.47
C LEU A 63 -5.75 20.76 -0.96
N GLU A 64 -4.57 20.25 -1.26
CA GLU A 64 -4.00 20.11 -2.60
C GLU A 64 -3.92 18.62 -2.98
N ILE A 65 -4.57 18.23 -4.08
CA ILE A 65 -4.45 16.88 -4.65
C ILE A 65 -3.51 16.93 -5.84
N VAL A 66 -2.43 16.16 -5.77
CA VAL A 66 -1.41 16.06 -6.81
C VAL A 66 -1.43 14.68 -7.46
N ASP A 67 -1.02 14.61 -8.74
CA ASP A 67 -0.86 13.32 -9.41
C ASP A 67 0.17 12.45 -8.68
N ARG A 68 -0.14 11.18 -8.43
CA ARG A 68 0.68 10.24 -7.64
C ARG A 68 2.10 10.09 -8.21
N GLU A 69 2.24 9.95 -9.52
CA GLU A 69 3.55 9.77 -10.14
C GLU A 69 4.36 11.09 -10.15
N ALA A 70 3.70 12.21 -10.38
CA ALA A 70 4.32 13.51 -10.26
C ALA A 70 4.78 13.80 -8.81
N TRP A 71 3.99 13.38 -7.81
CA TRP A 71 4.32 13.57 -6.40
C TRP A 71 5.62 12.90 -6.00
N LYS A 72 5.91 11.71 -6.51
CA LYS A 72 7.17 10.98 -6.26
C LYS A 72 8.42 11.80 -6.57
N THR A 73 8.32 12.74 -7.52
CA THR A 73 9.43 13.65 -7.89
C THR A 73 9.35 15.02 -7.21
N GLN A 74 8.18 15.45 -6.77
CA GLN A 74 7.93 16.80 -6.23
C GLN A 74 8.04 16.89 -4.71
N ILE A 75 7.77 15.80 -3.99
CA ILE A 75 7.68 15.79 -2.52
C ILE A 75 8.91 16.40 -1.85
N ARG A 76 10.13 16.05 -2.29
CA ARG A 76 11.36 16.57 -1.67
C ARG A 76 11.41 18.10 -1.73
N ASN A 77 11.01 18.68 -2.84
CA ASN A 77 10.97 20.14 -3.01
C ASN A 77 9.86 20.76 -2.14
N ALA A 78 8.68 20.16 -2.10
CA ALA A 78 7.58 20.62 -1.25
C ALA A 78 7.97 20.63 0.23
N LEU A 79 8.56 19.53 0.74
CA LEU A 79 9.00 19.42 2.13
C LEU A 79 10.12 20.43 2.49
N SER A 80 10.96 20.82 1.52
CA SER A 80 12.12 21.69 1.78
C SER A 80 11.82 23.18 1.62
N ALA A 81 10.98 23.56 0.64
CA ALA A 81 10.79 24.96 0.24
C ALA A 81 9.56 25.62 0.89
N ASN A 82 8.46 24.90 0.98
CA ASN A 82 7.20 25.38 1.55
C ASN A 82 6.42 24.19 2.14
N PRO A 83 6.89 23.63 3.27
CA PRO A 83 6.31 22.43 3.83
C PRO A 83 4.85 22.63 4.19
N PRO A 84 3.95 21.71 3.79
CA PRO A 84 2.60 21.65 4.32
C PRO A 84 2.60 21.12 5.77
N ASP A 85 1.42 20.92 6.35
CA ASP A 85 1.29 20.36 7.69
C ASP A 85 1.10 18.83 7.66
N VAL A 86 0.49 18.30 6.58
CA VAL A 86 0.30 16.86 6.37
C VAL A 86 0.59 16.51 4.92
N VAL A 87 1.25 15.37 4.71
CA VAL A 87 1.46 14.80 3.37
C VAL A 87 1.19 13.29 3.35
N ASN A 88 0.70 12.77 2.21
CA ASN A 88 0.76 11.34 1.93
C ASN A 88 2.16 10.92 1.49
N TRP A 89 2.57 9.74 1.92
CA TRP A 89 3.75 9.06 1.42
C TRP A 89 3.65 7.54 1.66
N TYR A 90 4.79 6.86 1.64
CA TYR A 90 4.92 5.41 1.77
C TYR A 90 5.74 5.04 3.00
N ALA A 91 5.51 3.86 3.54
CA ALA A 91 6.24 3.28 4.66
C ALA A 91 7.65 2.76 4.30
N ALA A 92 8.30 2.13 5.25
CA ALA A 92 9.56 1.40 5.15
C ALA A 92 10.73 2.25 4.54
N ASN A 93 11.56 1.67 3.69
CA ASN A 93 12.71 2.37 3.12
C ASN A 93 12.33 3.56 2.22
N ARG A 94 11.08 3.64 1.78
CA ARG A 94 10.62 4.77 0.95
C ARG A 94 10.57 6.08 1.74
N MET A 95 10.31 6.04 3.06
CA MET A 95 10.36 7.24 3.91
C MET A 95 11.77 7.59 4.38
N LEU A 96 12.70 6.61 4.41
CA LEU A 96 14.03 6.76 4.99
C LEU A 96 14.84 7.96 4.47
N PRO A 97 14.88 8.29 3.16
CA PRO A 97 15.60 9.47 2.66
C PRO A 97 15.11 10.80 3.23
N TYR A 98 13.83 10.88 3.59
CA TYR A 98 13.22 12.08 4.18
C TYR A 98 13.45 12.14 5.68
N VAL A 99 13.45 11.00 6.36
CA VAL A 99 13.85 10.87 7.77
C VAL A 99 15.31 11.29 7.94
N ASN A 100 16.22 10.74 7.13
CA ASN A 100 17.65 11.06 7.17
C ASN A 100 17.94 12.53 6.83
N ALA A 101 17.11 13.15 6.01
CA ALA A 101 17.19 14.58 5.68
C ALA A 101 16.49 15.48 6.72
N ASN A 102 15.93 14.92 7.79
CA ASN A 102 15.13 15.63 8.79
C ASN A 102 13.97 16.44 8.18
N LEU A 103 13.30 15.85 7.18
CA LEU A 103 12.13 16.45 6.51
C LEU A 103 10.81 15.91 7.03
N PHE A 104 10.77 14.72 7.66
CA PHE A 104 9.64 14.19 8.39
C PHE A 104 9.85 14.35 9.89
N MET A 105 8.79 14.72 10.60
CA MET A 105 8.79 14.91 12.04
C MET A 105 8.78 13.56 12.76
N ASP A 106 9.60 13.44 13.82
CA ASP A 106 9.50 12.35 14.80
C ASP A 106 8.22 12.55 15.62
N ILE A 107 7.29 11.61 15.52
CA ILE A 107 6.01 11.61 16.22
C ILE A 107 5.88 10.46 17.24
N THR A 108 7.01 9.92 17.68
CA THR A 108 7.07 8.82 18.65
C THR A 108 6.27 9.13 19.90
N ASP A 109 6.39 10.37 20.42
CA ASP A 109 5.67 10.80 21.61
C ASP A 109 4.14 10.74 21.46
N TRP A 110 3.61 10.87 20.22
CA TRP A 110 2.18 10.75 19.95
C TRP A 110 1.73 9.29 20.01
N TRP A 111 2.54 8.39 19.44
CA TRP A 111 2.33 6.95 19.54
C TRP A 111 2.37 6.48 21.00
N ASP A 112 3.36 6.93 21.76
CA ASP A 112 3.53 6.57 23.17
C ASP A 112 2.46 7.17 24.08
N ALA A 113 1.83 8.26 23.64
CA ALA A 113 0.67 8.86 24.32
C ALA A 113 -0.65 8.09 24.10
N GLY A 114 -0.67 7.10 23.18
CA GLY A 114 -1.84 6.30 22.82
C GLY A 114 -2.77 6.96 21.81
N ASP A 115 -2.29 7.96 21.06
CA ASP A 115 -3.10 8.63 20.03
C ASP A 115 -3.52 7.69 18.91
N TYR A 116 -2.76 6.62 18.70
CA TYR A 116 -2.93 5.67 17.60
C TYR A 116 -3.15 4.23 18.09
N ASP A 117 -3.87 4.10 19.22
CA ASP A 117 -4.27 2.78 19.72
C ASP A 117 -5.08 2.02 18.66
N GLY A 118 -4.73 0.75 18.46
CA GLY A 118 -5.32 -0.09 17.41
C GLY A 118 -4.52 -0.15 16.10
N LEU A 119 -3.38 0.56 16.00
CA LEU A 119 -2.49 0.54 14.83
C LEU A 119 -1.18 -0.23 15.07
N GLU A 120 -1.03 -0.94 16.18
CA GLU A 120 0.23 -1.58 16.60
C GLU A 120 0.75 -2.60 15.57
N SER A 121 -0.13 -3.30 14.87
CA SER A 121 0.25 -4.31 13.87
C SER A 121 1.05 -3.73 12.69
N VAL A 122 0.87 -2.45 12.39
CA VAL A 122 1.52 -1.75 11.27
C VAL A 122 2.57 -0.73 11.73
N ARG A 123 2.73 -0.52 13.05
CA ARG A 123 3.70 0.42 13.64
C ARG A 123 5.12 0.16 13.15
N GLY A 124 5.50 -1.10 12.98
CA GLY A 124 6.84 -1.50 12.53
C GLY A 124 7.23 -0.93 11.16
N ALA A 125 6.30 -0.85 10.23
CA ALA A 125 6.54 -0.30 8.89
C ALA A 125 6.85 1.22 8.89
N LEU A 126 6.54 1.92 9.99
CA LEU A 126 6.76 3.36 10.18
C LEU A 126 7.88 3.68 11.15
N THR A 127 8.61 2.64 11.60
CA THR A 127 9.67 2.76 12.61
C THR A 127 11.05 2.73 11.96
N ILE A 128 11.82 3.77 12.19
CA ILE A 128 13.25 3.86 11.84
C ILE A 128 14.02 4.17 13.14
N ASP A 129 15.01 3.37 13.47
CA ASP A 129 15.85 3.54 14.69
C ASP A 129 14.98 3.75 15.95
N ASP A 130 13.99 2.89 16.16
CA ASP A 130 13.03 2.90 17.28
C ASP A 130 12.12 4.16 17.35
N ARG A 131 12.06 4.97 16.29
CA ARG A 131 11.23 6.17 16.20
C ARG A 131 10.18 6.07 15.11
N GLN A 132 9.02 6.68 15.35
CA GLN A 132 7.91 6.70 14.41
C GLN A 132 7.82 8.03 13.67
N TYR A 133 7.64 7.97 12.34
CA TYR A 133 7.67 9.16 11.46
C TYR A 133 6.38 9.39 10.68
N GLY A 134 5.33 8.64 10.97
CA GLY A 134 4.04 8.77 10.30
C GLY A 134 2.98 7.88 10.89
N VAL A 135 1.82 7.87 10.29
CA VAL A 135 0.71 6.97 10.58
C VAL A 135 0.23 6.30 9.30
N PRO A 136 -0.17 5.03 9.35
CA PRO A 136 -0.78 4.36 8.22
C PRO A 136 -2.23 4.83 8.07
N TYR A 137 -2.78 4.81 6.86
CA TYR A 137 -4.22 5.02 6.68
C TYR A 137 -4.91 3.89 5.91
N THR A 138 -4.12 3.05 5.25
CA THR A 138 -4.60 1.85 4.56
C THR A 138 -3.45 0.90 4.28
N TYR A 139 -3.76 -0.37 4.10
CA TYR A 139 -2.91 -1.35 3.44
C TYR A 139 -3.77 -2.18 2.49
N TYR A 140 -3.17 -2.93 1.60
CA TYR A 140 -3.92 -3.66 0.58
C TYR A 140 -3.16 -4.90 0.13
N GLN A 141 -3.93 -5.95 -0.13
CA GLN A 141 -3.37 -7.17 -0.70
C GLN A 141 -3.03 -6.98 -2.17
N TRP A 142 -2.05 -7.76 -2.60
CA TRP A 142 -1.76 -8.01 -3.99
C TRP A 142 -2.09 -9.45 -4.35
N GLY A 143 -2.42 -9.69 -5.62
CA GLY A 143 -2.67 -11.02 -6.16
C GLY A 143 -3.21 -10.93 -7.57
N VAL A 144 -3.69 -12.02 -8.08
CA VAL A 144 -4.14 -12.12 -9.47
C VAL A 144 -5.64 -11.93 -9.54
N TYR A 145 -6.07 -10.78 -10.07
CA TYR A 145 -7.46 -10.57 -10.50
C TYR A 145 -7.63 -11.18 -11.87
N TYR A 146 -8.69 -11.95 -12.08
CA TYR A 146 -8.92 -12.62 -13.36
C TYR A 146 -10.36 -12.46 -13.82
N ARG A 147 -10.59 -12.64 -15.12
CA ARG A 147 -11.90 -12.65 -15.76
C ARG A 147 -12.50 -14.03 -15.60
N GLU A 148 -13.36 -14.17 -14.58
CA GLU A 148 -14.05 -15.43 -14.28
C GLU A 148 -14.91 -15.90 -15.46
N ASP A 149 -15.58 -14.98 -16.15
CA ASP A 149 -16.39 -15.28 -17.33
C ASP A 149 -15.55 -15.88 -18.47
N ILE A 150 -14.29 -15.40 -18.69
CA ILE A 150 -13.37 -15.96 -19.68
C ILE A 150 -12.81 -17.29 -19.23
N PHE A 151 -12.46 -17.46 -17.96
CA PHE A 151 -12.03 -18.74 -17.39
C PHE A 151 -13.10 -19.80 -17.60
N ASN A 152 -14.37 -19.46 -17.31
CA ASN A 152 -15.51 -20.34 -17.54
C ASN A 152 -15.70 -20.66 -19.03
N GLU A 153 -15.55 -19.67 -19.94
CA GLU A 153 -15.58 -19.88 -21.41
C GLU A 153 -14.54 -20.88 -21.88
N LEU A 154 -13.32 -20.79 -21.35
CA LEU A 154 -12.18 -21.63 -21.75
C LEU A 154 -12.09 -22.94 -20.96
N GLY A 155 -12.96 -23.15 -19.95
CA GLY A 155 -12.96 -24.34 -19.10
C GLY A 155 -11.77 -24.41 -18.14
N LEU A 156 -11.25 -23.24 -17.72
CA LEU A 156 -10.14 -23.10 -16.79
C LEU A 156 -10.64 -23.06 -15.33
N SER A 157 -9.75 -23.30 -14.41
CA SER A 157 -9.94 -23.13 -12.97
C SER A 157 -8.79 -22.34 -12.37
N GLU A 158 -9.00 -21.77 -11.19
CA GLU A 158 -7.94 -21.09 -10.45
C GLU A 158 -6.73 -22.01 -10.26
N PRO A 159 -5.53 -21.55 -10.61
CA PRO A 159 -4.31 -22.33 -10.46
C PRO A 159 -3.80 -22.28 -9.02
N ALA A 160 -3.52 -23.41 -8.42
CA ALA A 160 -2.87 -23.51 -7.11
C ALA A 160 -1.34 -23.59 -7.24
N THR A 161 -0.84 -24.04 -8.38
CA THR A 161 0.57 -24.27 -8.66
C THR A 161 1.04 -23.52 -9.92
N TRP A 162 2.34 -23.29 -10.00
CA TRP A 162 2.97 -22.65 -11.18
C TRP A 162 2.76 -23.43 -12.46
N GLU A 163 2.79 -24.77 -12.38
CA GLU A 163 2.52 -25.64 -13.51
C GLU A 163 1.09 -25.48 -14.03
N GLU A 164 0.12 -25.34 -13.14
CA GLU A 164 -1.29 -25.07 -13.49
C GLU A 164 -1.44 -23.67 -14.10
N GLU A 165 -0.74 -22.68 -13.55
CA GLU A 165 -0.71 -21.30 -14.07
C GLU A 165 -0.18 -21.27 -15.51
N LEU A 166 0.97 -21.90 -15.75
CA LEU A 166 1.55 -21.98 -17.10
C LEU A 166 0.62 -22.73 -18.09
N ALA A 167 -0.06 -23.78 -17.62
CA ALA A 167 -1.02 -24.51 -18.45
C ALA A 167 -2.24 -23.64 -18.79
N ASN A 168 -2.78 -22.88 -17.82
CA ASN A 168 -3.87 -21.94 -18.06
C ASN A 168 -3.44 -20.84 -19.03
N CYS A 169 -2.28 -20.22 -18.81
CA CYS A 169 -1.75 -19.19 -19.71
C CYS A 169 -1.57 -19.71 -21.14
N GLN A 170 -1.10 -20.95 -21.32
CA GLN A 170 -0.98 -21.53 -22.67
C GLN A 170 -2.34 -21.62 -23.37
N VAL A 171 -3.38 -22.08 -22.67
CA VAL A 171 -4.76 -22.16 -23.23
C VAL A 171 -5.27 -20.76 -23.60
N ILE A 172 -5.00 -19.77 -22.75
CA ILE A 172 -5.42 -18.38 -22.97
C ILE A 172 -4.70 -17.80 -24.21
N VAL A 173 -3.38 -17.97 -24.30
CA VAL A 173 -2.59 -17.50 -25.44
C VAL A 173 -3.02 -18.19 -26.74
N ASP A 174 -3.27 -19.50 -26.71
CA ASP A 174 -3.77 -20.27 -27.87
C ASP A 174 -5.19 -19.81 -28.30
N SER A 175 -5.97 -19.19 -27.40
CA SER A 175 -7.27 -18.58 -27.72
C SER A 175 -7.14 -17.23 -28.43
N GLY A 176 -5.93 -16.66 -28.50
CA GLY A 176 -5.63 -15.36 -29.11
C GLY A 176 -5.74 -14.18 -28.15
N ARG A 177 -5.76 -14.43 -26.83
CA ARG A 177 -5.74 -13.41 -25.75
C ARG A 177 -4.37 -13.40 -25.07
N ALA A 178 -4.01 -12.27 -24.45
CA ALA A 178 -2.91 -12.27 -23.50
C ALA A 178 -3.37 -12.94 -22.18
N CYS A 179 -2.47 -13.69 -21.53
CA CYS A 179 -2.74 -14.21 -20.19
C CYS A 179 -2.81 -13.04 -19.20
N TYR A 180 -1.86 -12.14 -19.27
CA TYR A 180 -1.77 -11.01 -18.35
C TYR A 180 -1.74 -9.66 -19.07
N THR A 181 -2.49 -8.70 -18.52
CA THR A 181 -2.20 -7.30 -18.75
C THR A 181 -1.17 -6.81 -17.72
N ILE A 182 -0.38 -5.84 -18.12
CA ILE A 182 0.55 -5.09 -17.28
C ILE A 182 0.89 -3.77 -17.96
N GLY A 183 1.07 -2.70 -17.18
CA GLY A 183 1.63 -1.44 -17.66
C GLY A 183 2.86 -1.10 -16.85
N THR A 184 4.05 -1.06 -17.49
CA THR A 184 5.33 -0.86 -16.79
C THR A 184 5.97 0.51 -17.05
N LYS A 185 5.24 1.46 -17.64
CA LYS A 185 5.73 2.84 -17.90
C LYS A 185 6.33 3.51 -16.67
N PHE A 186 5.76 3.23 -15.49
CA PHE A 186 6.25 3.73 -14.21
C PHE A 186 7.03 2.68 -13.40
N LEU A 187 7.41 1.60 -14.02
CA LEU A 187 8.33 0.53 -13.56
C LEU A 187 7.81 -0.34 -12.40
N TRP A 188 7.13 0.22 -11.41
CA TRP A 188 6.80 -0.46 -10.15
C TRP A 188 5.97 -1.75 -10.33
N THR A 189 5.15 -1.85 -11.35
CA THR A 189 4.37 -3.06 -11.64
C THR A 189 5.26 -4.27 -11.96
N ALA A 190 6.43 -4.05 -12.59
CA ALA A 190 7.43 -5.10 -12.78
C ALA A 190 8.06 -5.53 -11.44
N GLY A 191 8.13 -4.61 -10.46
CA GLY A 191 8.57 -4.92 -9.09
C GLY A 191 7.67 -5.94 -8.42
N GLY A 192 6.34 -5.77 -8.46
CA GLY A 192 5.40 -6.72 -7.89
C GLY A 192 5.48 -8.11 -8.51
N TRP A 193 5.74 -8.22 -9.83
CA TRP A 193 6.01 -9.50 -10.46
C TRP A 193 7.27 -10.17 -9.91
N PHE A 194 8.35 -9.42 -9.76
CA PHE A 194 9.58 -9.95 -9.19
C PHE A 194 9.39 -10.38 -7.74
N ASP A 195 8.69 -9.59 -6.92
CA ASP A 195 8.43 -9.89 -5.51
C ASP A 195 7.73 -11.24 -5.37
N TYR A 196 6.61 -11.43 -6.07
CA TYR A 196 5.89 -12.69 -6.03
C TYR A 196 6.69 -13.86 -6.58
N LEU A 197 7.32 -13.71 -7.74
CA LEU A 197 8.15 -14.78 -8.32
C LEU A 197 9.29 -15.16 -7.38
N ASN A 198 9.96 -14.18 -6.76
CA ASN A 198 11.07 -14.45 -5.85
C ASN A 198 10.59 -15.08 -4.54
N MET A 199 9.53 -14.54 -3.92
CA MET A 199 8.97 -15.11 -2.70
C MET A 199 8.41 -16.53 -2.91
N ARG A 200 7.78 -16.82 -4.05
CA ARG A 200 7.26 -18.16 -4.37
C ARG A 200 8.34 -19.15 -4.77
N THR A 201 9.47 -18.68 -5.33
CA THR A 201 10.61 -19.52 -5.70
C THR A 201 11.50 -19.83 -4.51
N ASN A 202 11.83 -18.81 -3.69
CA ASN A 202 12.91 -18.88 -2.70
C ASN A 202 12.44 -18.66 -1.26
N GLY A 203 11.23 -18.16 -1.05
CA GLY A 203 10.67 -17.80 0.25
C GLY A 203 10.91 -16.34 0.64
N PHE A 204 10.13 -15.88 1.62
CA PHE A 204 10.14 -14.51 2.12
C PHE A 204 11.50 -14.07 2.69
N ASP A 205 12.15 -14.94 3.49
CA ASP A 205 13.44 -14.60 4.09
C ASP A 205 14.53 -14.35 3.06
N HIS A 206 14.52 -15.11 1.95
CA HIS A 206 15.43 -14.90 0.82
C HIS A 206 15.15 -13.55 0.13
N HIS A 207 13.89 -13.25 -0.12
CA HIS A 207 13.47 -11.98 -0.72
C HIS A 207 13.93 -10.79 0.15
N MET A 208 13.69 -10.84 1.44
CA MET A 208 14.12 -9.80 2.38
C MET A 208 15.64 -9.73 2.56
N ALA A 209 16.37 -10.86 2.46
CA ALA A 209 17.83 -10.86 2.46
C ALA A 209 18.40 -10.15 1.21
N LEU A 210 17.77 -10.36 0.05
CA LEU A 210 18.12 -9.63 -1.17
C LEU A 210 17.84 -8.13 -1.02
N ALA A 211 16.68 -7.75 -0.44
CA ALA A 211 16.33 -6.35 -0.17
C ALA A 211 17.28 -5.67 0.81
N ARG A 212 17.89 -6.40 1.74
CA ARG A 212 18.92 -5.90 2.66
C ARG A 212 20.34 -5.94 2.09
N GLY A 213 20.52 -6.37 0.82
CA GLY A 213 21.82 -6.46 0.17
C GLY A 213 22.74 -7.59 0.69
N GLU A 214 22.17 -8.56 1.40
CA GLU A 214 22.88 -9.70 1.98
C GLU A 214 23.20 -10.78 0.91
N LEU A 215 22.46 -10.78 -0.20
CA LEU A 215 22.64 -11.71 -1.31
C LEU A 215 23.16 -11.01 -2.57
N SER A 216 23.93 -11.73 -3.38
CA SER A 216 24.45 -11.26 -4.66
C SER A 216 23.42 -11.46 -5.77
N TRP A 217 23.22 -10.45 -6.62
CA TRP A 217 22.38 -10.57 -7.81
C TRP A 217 22.98 -11.48 -8.87
N THR A 218 24.31 -11.60 -8.93
CA THR A 218 25.00 -12.40 -9.94
C THR A 218 25.29 -13.83 -9.50
N GLU A 219 25.60 -14.04 -8.20
CA GLU A 219 26.08 -15.32 -7.68
C GLU A 219 24.97 -16.17 -7.06
N ASP A 220 23.84 -15.58 -6.67
CA ASP A 220 22.75 -16.31 -6.04
C ASP A 220 21.93 -17.08 -7.09
N GLU A 221 21.86 -18.40 -6.92
CA GLU A 221 21.12 -19.28 -7.83
C GLU A 221 19.60 -19.05 -7.74
N GLY A 222 19.08 -18.66 -6.57
CA GLY A 222 17.66 -18.37 -6.34
C GLY A 222 17.21 -17.17 -7.16
N VAL A 223 18.03 -16.12 -7.26
CA VAL A 223 17.76 -14.98 -8.12
C VAL A 223 17.64 -15.42 -9.59
N ARG A 224 18.59 -16.20 -10.07
CA ARG A 224 18.55 -16.73 -11.46
C ARG A 224 17.33 -17.61 -11.70
N GLN A 225 16.95 -18.43 -10.72
CA GLN A 225 15.75 -19.27 -10.83
C GLN A 225 14.46 -18.42 -10.90
N THR A 226 14.40 -17.31 -10.15
CA THR A 226 13.29 -16.35 -10.22
C THR A 226 13.11 -15.82 -11.64
N PHE A 227 14.18 -15.35 -12.27
CA PHE A 227 14.14 -14.89 -13.66
C PHE A 227 13.84 -16.02 -14.66
N ALA A 228 14.33 -17.24 -14.40
CA ALA A 228 14.01 -18.38 -15.25
C ALA A 228 12.51 -18.73 -15.21
N ASN A 229 11.86 -18.64 -14.05
CA ASN A 229 10.41 -18.82 -13.93
C ASN A 229 9.65 -17.71 -14.67
N TRP A 230 10.06 -16.45 -14.51
CA TRP A 230 9.42 -15.33 -15.22
C TRP A 230 9.56 -15.47 -16.75
N ARG A 231 10.74 -15.90 -17.21
CA ARG A 231 11.00 -16.10 -18.62
C ARG A 231 10.03 -17.08 -19.28
N GLN A 232 9.51 -18.06 -18.57
CA GLN A 232 8.52 -19.00 -19.11
C GLN A 232 7.25 -18.28 -19.61
N LEU A 233 6.76 -17.30 -18.86
CA LEU A 233 5.62 -16.47 -19.29
C LEU A 233 6.00 -15.52 -20.44
N ILE A 234 7.19 -14.93 -20.40
CA ILE A 234 7.67 -14.02 -21.47
C ILE A 234 7.81 -14.77 -22.80
N ASP A 235 8.49 -15.92 -22.79
CA ASP A 235 8.73 -16.73 -24.00
C ASP A 235 7.42 -17.31 -24.58
N MET A 236 6.40 -17.50 -23.74
CA MET A 236 5.06 -17.91 -24.14
C MET A 236 4.26 -16.78 -24.81
N GLY A 237 4.67 -15.52 -24.66
CA GLY A 237 3.89 -14.34 -25.06
C GLY A 237 2.68 -14.10 -24.16
N ALA A 238 2.82 -14.39 -22.86
CA ALA A 238 1.71 -14.30 -21.91
C ALA A 238 1.30 -12.85 -21.59
N PHE A 239 2.15 -11.86 -21.83
CA PHE A 239 1.88 -10.46 -21.52
C PHE A 239 1.37 -9.69 -22.74
N VAL A 240 0.60 -8.63 -22.50
CA VAL A 240 0.22 -7.67 -23.55
C VAL A 240 1.46 -7.03 -24.17
N ASP A 241 1.40 -6.78 -25.48
CA ASP A 241 2.48 -6.11 -26.21
C ASP A 241 2.68 -4.66 -25.75
N ASP A 242 3.88 -4.12 -25.97
CA ASP A 242 4.23 -2.71 -25.69
C ASP A 242 3.90 -2.21 -24.26
N HIS A 243 3.86 -3.13 -23.29
CA HIS A 243 3.50 -2.85 -21.90
C HIS A 243 4.33 -1.71 -21.27
N GLN A 244 5.55 -1.46 -21.73
CA GLN A 244 6.42 -0.37 -21.28
C GLN A 244 5.88 1.02 -21.66
N SER A 245 4.91 1.09 -22.56
CA SER A 245 4.26 2.35 -22.98
C SER A 245 3.06 2.74 -22.14
N TYR A 246 2.53 1.82 -21.34
CA TYR A 246 1.30 2.00 -20.56
C TYR A 246 1.59 2.19 -19.06
N SER A 247 0.85 3.11 -18.43
CA SER A 247 0.64 3.07 -16.98
C SER A 247 -0.25 1.89 -16.62
N TRP A 248 -0.39 1.57 -15.34
CA TRP A 248 -1.33 0.51 -14.94
C TRP A 248 -2.78 0.83 -15.31
N GLN A 249 -3.18 2.12 -15.26
CA GLN A 249 -4.52 2.55 -15.68
C GLN A 249 -4.70 2.45 -17.19
N GLU A 250 -3.66 2.78 -17.98
CA GLU A 250 -3.69 2.67 -19.43
C GLU A 250 -3.68 1.22 -19.91
N ALA A 251 -3.16 0.29 -19.08
CA ALA A 251 -3.17 -1.15 -19.33
C ALA A 251 -4.48 -1.85 -18.88
N LEU A 252 -5.29 -1.21 -18.02
CA LEU A 252 -6.53 -1.79 -17.51
C LEU A 252 -7.55 -2.14 -18.61
N PRO A 253 -7.75 -1.34 -19.69
CA PRO A 253 -8.67 -1.68 -20.77
C PRO A 253 -8.42 -3.05 -21.41
N PHE A 254 -7.19 -3.52 -21.54
CA PHE A 254 -6.93 -4.87 -22.06
C PHE A 254 -7.61 -5.96 -21.23
N PHE A 255 -7.66 -5.78 -19.91
CA PHE A 255 -8.36 -6.68 -18.99
C PHE A 255 -9.88 -6.50 -19.08
N THR A 256 -10.37 -5.25 -19.04
CA THR A 256 -11.81 -4.99 -19.00
C THR A 256 -12.50 -5.32 -20.32
N ASP A 257 -11.82 -5.18 -21.44
CA ASP A 257 -12.32 -5.55 -22.77
C ASP A 257 -12.11 -7.04 -23.11
N GLY A 258 -11.41 -7.78 -22.24
CA GLY A 258 -11.16 -9.22 -22.39
C GLY A 258 -10.07 -9.57 -23.40
N GLU A 259 -9.22 -8.61 -23.78
CA GLU A 259 -8.03 -8.85 -24.60
C GLU A 259 -6.93 -9.54 -23.76
N ALA A 260 -6.89 -9.28 -22.45
CA ALA A 260 -6.12 -9.99 -21.45
C ALA A 260 -7.05 -10.58 -20.39
N THR A 261 -6.65 -11.72 -19.81
CA THR A 261 -7.52 -12.50 -18.93
C THR A 261 -7.25 -12.24 -17.45
N ALA A 262 -6.02 -11.86 -17.10
CA ALA A 262 -5.62 -11.67 -15.71
C ALA A 262 -4.78 -10.39 -15.51
N TYR A 263 -4.73 -9.92 -14.26
CA TYR A 263 -3.96 -8.75 -13.84
C TYR A 263 -3.39 -8.97 -12.43
N LEU A 264 -2.08 -9.16 -12.33
CA LEU A 264 -1.40 -9.11 -11.03
C LEU A 264 -1.37 -7.67 -10.55
N MET A 265 -2.14 -7.33 -9.50
CA MET A 265 -2.32 -5.95 -9.03
C MET A 265 -2.76 -5.90 -7.56
N GLY A 266 -2.65 -4.73 -6.95
CA GLY A 266 -3.26 -4.46 -5.66
C GLY A 266 -4.77 -4.24 -5.77
N ASN A 267 -5.51 -4.50 -4.69
CA ASN A 267 -6.97 -4.41 -4.70
C ASN A 267 -7.54 -3.01 -4.96
N PHE A 268 -6.73 -1.97 -4.90
CA PHE A 268 -7.11 -0.63 -5.35
C PHE A 268 -7.56 -0.57 -6.83
N ALA A 269 -7.21 -1.59 -7.62
CA ALA A 269 -7.65 -1.69 -9.02
C ALA A 269 -9.12 -2.12 -9.16
N VAL A 270 -9.71 -2.77 -8.14
CA VAL A 270 -11.09 -3.27 -8.17
C VAL A 270 -12.08 -2.13 -8.41
N ALA A 271 -11.92 -0.99 -7.75
CA ALA A 271 -12.78 0.18 -7.99
C ALA A 271 -12.72 0.63 -9.46
N ALA A 272 -11.53 0.66 -10.07
CA ALA A 272 -11.38 1.03 -11.48
C ALA A 272 -11.94 -0.04 -12.43
N MET A 273 -11.88 -1.32 -12.08
CA MET A 273 -12.52 -2.41 -12.82
C MET A 273 -14.04 -2.26 -12.82
N ARG A 274 -14.64 -2.01 -11.65
CA ARG A 274 -16.08 -1.73 -11.49
C ARG A 274 -16.50 -0.46 -12.24
N ASP A 275 -15.73 0.62 -12.15
CA ASP A 275 -16.00 1.88 -12.88
C ASP A 275 -15.96 1.70 -14.40
N SER A 276 -15.21 0.73 -14.91
CA SER A 276 -15.17 0.38 -16.34
C SER A 276 -16.40 -0.41 -16.80
N GLY A 277 -17.26 -0.83 -15.85
CA GLY A 277 -18.53 -1.53 -16.12
C GLY A 277 -18.47 -3.04 -15.97
N LEU A 278 -17.36 -3.61 -15.45
CA LEU A 278 -17.32 -5.02 -15.04
C LEU A 278 -18.17 -5.19 -13.78
N SER A 279 -18.99 -6.25 -13.77
CA SER A 279 -19.72 -6.68 -12.58
C SER A 279 -18.87 -7.69 -11.77
N ASP A 280 -19.15 -7.80 -10.48
CA ASP A 280 -18.39 -8.68 -9.59
C ASP A 280 -18.48 -10.18 -9.99
N ASP A 281 -19.53 -10.59 -10.70
CA ASP A 281 -19.65 -11.92 -11.27
C ASP A 281 -18.80 -12.18 -12.53
N GLN A 282 -18.06 -11.18 -13.00
CA GLN A 282 -17.12 -11.30 -14.13
C GLN A 282 -15.67 -11.29 -13.69
N ILE A 283 -15.40 -10.94 -12.44
CA ILE A 283 -14.06 -10.81 -11.87
C ILE A 283 -13.97 -11.69 -10.64
N ASP A 284 -12.85 -12.35 -10.46
CA ASP A 284 -12.52 -12.99 -9.20
C ASP A 284 -11.02 -12.83 -8.91
N PHE A 285 -10.54 -13.34 -7.79
CA PHE A 285 -9.21 -13.14 -7.29
C PHE A 285 -8.61 -14.46 -6.80
N TYR A 286 -7.35 -14.73 -7.15
CA TYR A 286 -6.60 -15.81 -6.54
C TYR A 286 -5.23 -15.36 -6.06
N GLN A 287 -4.75 -16.02 -5.01
CA GLN A 287 -3.40 -15.85 -4.48
C GLN A 287 -2.37 -16.31 -5.51
N PHE A 288 -1.27 -15.57 -5.68
CA PHE A 288 -0.22 -15.96 -6.64
C PHE A 288 0.22 -17.41 -6.41
N PRO A 289 0.30 -18.24 -7.46
CA PRO A 289 0.48 -19.68 -7.34
C PRO A 289 1.79 -20.11 -6.68
N VAL A 290 1.77 -21.28 -6.05
CA VAL A 290 2.97 -21.89 -5.44
C VAL A 290 3.95 -22.32 -6.53
N ILE A 291 5.20 -21.84 -6.45
CA ILE A 291 6.31 -22.30 -7.32
C ILE A 291 7.07 -23.43 -6.62
N THR A 292 7.61 -23.17 -5.43
CA THR A 292 8.34 -24.17 -4.65
C THR A 292 7.47 -24.73 -3.56
N ALA A 293 7.11 -25.99 -3.67
CA ALA A 293 6.24 -26.66 -2.71
C ALA A 293 6.88 -26.70 -1.31
N GLY A 294 6.04 -26.42 -0.29
CA GLY A 294 6.44 -26.49 1.13
C GLY A 294 7.11 -25.21 1.67
N LEU A 295 7.33 -24.18 0.86
CA LEU A 295 7.70 -22.87 1.38
C LEU A 295 6.48 -22.16 1.96
N PRO A 296 6.62 -21.49 3.13
CA PRO A 296 5.61 -20.57 3.62
C PRO A 296 5.37 -19.44 2.61
N GLN A 297 4.11 -19.12 2.36
CA GLN A 297 3.73 -18.08 1.41
C GLN A 297 3.99 -16.70 2.00
N GLY A 298 4.86 -15.90 1.39
CA GLY A 298 5.03 -14.49 1.66
C GLY A 298 4.09 -13.66 0.77
N GLU A 299 3.58 -12.54 1.25
CA GLU A 299 2.64 -11.69 0.52
C GLU A 299 3.13 -10.24 0.49
N ASP A 300 2.78 -9.52 -0.58
CA ASP A 300 2.87 -8.06 -0.61
C ASP A 300 1.62 -7.45 0.02
N ALA A 301 1.82 -6.62 1.03
CA ALA A 301 0.77 -5.78 1.58
C ALA A 301 1.29 -4.37 1.85
N PRO A 302 1.49 -3.58 0.80
CA PRO A 302 2.00 -2.23 0.92
C PRO A 302 1.10 -1.36 1.80
N THR A 303 1.74 -0.54 2.64
CA THR A 303 1.07 0.38 3.57
C THR A 303 1.23 1.81 3.08
N ASP A 304 0.12 2.50 2.83
CA ASP A 304 0.11 3.93 2.50
C ASP A 304 -0.06 4.77 3.77
N THR A 305 0.60 5.91 3.83
CA THR A 305 0.85 6.62 5.08
C THR A 305 0.61 8.13 4.96
N PHE A 306 0.35 8.75 6.13
CA PHE A 306 0.45 10.20 6.32
C PHE A 306 1.65 10.54 7.17
N HIS A 307 2.32 11.63 6.84
CA HIS A 307 3.46 12.17 7.57
C HIS A 307 3.25 13.64 7.88
N VAL A 308 3.89 14.09 8.98
CA VAL A 308 3.99 15.50 9.32
C VAL A 308 5.38 16.00 8.92
N PRO A 309 5.49 16.97 8.00
CA PRO A 309 6.77 17.60 7.70
C PRO A 309 7.39 18.27 8.93
N SER A 310 8.72 18.22 9.06
CA SER A 310 9.43 18.89 10.16
C SER A 310 9.25 20.42 10.16
N GLY A 311 8.87 20.99 9.03
CA GLY A 311 8.57 22.42 8.87
C GLY A 311 7.10 22.78 8.99
N ALA A 312 6.23 21.85 9.41
CA ALA A 312 4.80 22.10 9.61
C ALA A 312 4.55 23.31 10.54
N GLN A 313 3.56 24.13 10.21
CA GLN A 313 3.24 25.34 10.96
C GLN A 313 2.12 25.12 11.97
N ASN A 314 1.20 24.20 11.68
CA ASN A 314 0.05 23.86 12.54
C ASN A 314 0.12 22.39 12.99
N VAL A 315 1.14 22.07 13.78
CA VAL A 315 1.45 20.70 14.23
C VAL A 315 0.31 20.08 15.04
N GLU A 316 -0.40 20.89 15.85
CA GLU A 316 -1.52 20.41 16.66
C GLU A 316 -2.73 20.03 15.80
N ALA A 317 -3.06 20.83 14.79
CA ALA A 317 -4.12 20.48 13.85
C ALA A 317 -3.72 19.25 12.99
N ALA A 318 -2.46 19.13 12.60
CA ALA A 318 -1.96 17.95 11.92
C ALA A 318 -2.11 16.69 12.78
N ARG A 319 -1.74 16.75 14.07
CA ARG A 319 -1.88 15.64 15.03
C ARG A 319 -3.35 15.18 15.16
N GLU A 320 -4.28 16.12 15.37
CA GLU A 320 -5.69 15.79 15.50
C GLU A 320 -6.29 15.29 14.17
N PHE A 321 -5.85 15.81 13.02
CA PHE A 321 -6.23 15.28 11.72
C PHE A 321 -5.75 13.82 11.54
N LEU A 322 -4.52 13.50 11.91
CA LEU A 322 -4.01 12.12 11.84
C LEU A 322 -4.79 11.18 12.78
N LYS A 323 -5.16 11.61 13.98
CA LYS A 323 -6.03 10.85 14.89
C LYS A 323 -7.41 10.61 14.28
N PHE A 324 -7.99 11.63 13.66
CA PHE A 324 -9.27 11.53 12.97
C PHE A 324 -9.24 10.48 11.85
N VAL A 325 -8.29 10.59 10.91
CA VAL A 325 -8.23 9.69 9.75
C VAL A 325 -7.87 8.25 10.11
N THR A 326 -7.23 8.01 11.26
CA THR A 326 -6.87 6.67 11.74
C THR A 326 -7.85 6.08 12.75
N SER A 327 -8.90 6.83 13.13
CA SER A 327 -9.94 6.33 14.03
C SER A 327 -10.70 5.16 13.43
N ALA A 328 -11.16 4.21 14.26
CA ALA A 328 -11.81 2.98 13.80
C ALA A 328 -13.05 3.25 12.92
N ASP A 329 -13.84 4.29 13.29
CA ASP A 329 -15.04 4.67 12.52
C ASP A 329 -14.68 5.22 11.13
N VAL A 330 -13.73 6.12 11.05
CA VAL A 330 -13.25 6.68 9.77
C VAL A 330 -12.63 5.59 8.92
N GLN A 331 -11.77 4.75 9.50
CA GLN A 331 -11.13 3.65 8.83
C GLN A 331 -12.13 2.64 8.23
N THR A 332 -13.21 2.32 8.98
CA THR A 332 -14.29 1.47 8.48
C THR A 332 -14.96 2.09 7.24
N ARG A 333 -15.23 3.41 7.27
CA ARG A 333 -15.93 4.11 6.19
C ARG A 333 -15.10 4.29 4.93
N ILE A 334 -13.84 4.70 5.09
CA ILE A 334 -13.00 5.04 3.92
C ILE A 334 -12.46 3.81 3.19
N ASN A 335 -12.36 2.68 3.88
CA ASN A 335 -11.78 1.46 3.32
C ASN A 335 -12.82 0.45 2.81
N ASN A 336 -14.11 0.75 2.85
CA ASN A 336 -15.12 -0.12 2.27
C ASN A 336 -15.07 -0.16 0.73
N GLY A 337 -15.77 -1.13 0.13
CA GLY A 337 -15.73 -1.40 -1.31
C GLY A 337 -16.13 -0.24 -2.21
N ASP A 338 -17.05 0.62 -1.75
CA ASP A 338 -17.52 1.79 -2.52
C ASP A 338 -16.55 2.99 -2.46
N ASN A 339 -15.54 2.95 -1.58
CA ASN A 339 -14.57 4.03 -1.38
C ASN A 339 -13.16 3.58 -1.83
N LEU A 340 -12.24 3.33 -0.87
CA LEU A 340 -10.90 2.89 -1.23
C LEU A 340 -10.85 1.43 -1.67
N GLY A 341 -11.80 0.60 -1.19
CA GLY A 341 -11.79 -0.84 -1.45
C GLY A 341 -10.52 -1.49 -0.92
N GLN A 342 -10.00 -1.02 0.21
CA GLN A 342 -8.73 -1.46 0.80
C GLN A 342 -8.94 -1.90 2.25
N LEU A 343 -7.91 -2.47 2.87
CA LEU A 343 -8.02 -2.96 4.23
C LEU A 343 -7.80 -1.84 5.27
N PRO A 344 -8.64 -1.76 6.31
CA PRO A 344 -8.46 -0.79 7.37
C PRO A 344 -7.25 -1.15 8.24
N VAL A 345 -6.47 -0.15 8.61
CA VAL A 345 -5.26 -0.32 9.45
C VAL A 345 -5.59 -0.40 10.94
N ASN A 346 -6.75 0.10 11.36
CA ASN A 346 -7.14 0.09 12.78
C ASN A 346 -7.82 -1.25 13.12
N ALA A 347 -7.26 -1.97 14.07
CA ALA A 347 -7.73 -3.30 14.49
C ALA A 347 -9.17 -3.31 15.05
N ASN A 348 -9.71 -2.14 15.40
CA ASN A 348 -11.09 -2.00 15.89
C ASN A 348 -12.09 -1.62 14.78
N SER A 349 -11.64 -1.50 13.53
CA SER A 349 -12.48 -1.20 12.38
C SER A 349 -13.26 -2.43 11.94
N GLY A 350 -14.46 -2.20 11.36
CA GLY A 350 -15.19 -3.22 10.62
C GLY A 350 -14.63 -3.39 9.21
N ILE A 351 -14.79 -4.57 8.66
CA ILE A 351 -14.62 -4.85 7.24
C ILE A 351 -16.02 -4.88 6.64
N ASP A 352 -16.21 -4.18 5.54
CA ASP A 352 -17.47 -4.25 4.80
C ASP A 352 -17.59 -5.63 4.12
N ALA A 353 -18.82 -6.11 3.90
CA ALA A 353 -19.08 -7.37 3.21
C ALA A 353 -18.82 -7.20 1.69
N ASP A 354 -17.59 -6.92 1.33
CA ASP A 354 -17.06 -6.90 -0.04
C ASP A 354 -16.17 -8.13 -0.22
N GLU A 355 -16.46 -8.95 -1.22
CA GLU A 355 -15.79 -10.23 -1.44
C GLU A 355 -14.27 -10.09 -1.57
N PHE A 356 -13.79 -9.08 -2.29
CA PHE A 356 -12.36 -8.84 -2.46
C PHE A 356 -11.68 -8.39 -1.16
N LEU A 357 -12.38 -7.64 -0.31
CA LEU A 357 -11.88 -7.27 1.02
C LEU A 357 -11.82 -8.48 1.95
N GLU A 358 -12.85 -9.34 1.92
CA GLU A 358 -12.89 -10.57 2.72
C GLU A 358 -11.76 -11.52 2.31
N GLN A 359 -11.58 -11.78 1.00
CA GLN A 359 -10.51 -12.60 0.45
C GLN A 359 -9.11 -12.04 0.82
N GLY A 360 -8.91 -10.75 0.67
CA GLY A 360 -7.66 -10.09 1.03
C GLY A 360 -7.35 -10.16 2.53
N PHE A 361 -8.36 -9.97 3.37
CA PHE A 361 -8.22 -10.10 4.82
C PHE A 361 -7.87 -11.54 5.22
N GLU A 362 -8.54 -12.53 4.66
CA GLU A 362 -8.26 -13.95 4.91
C GLU A 362 -6.83 -14.31 4.47
N MET A 363 -6.41 -13.85 3.29
CA MET A 363 -5.07 -14.08 2.76
C MET A 363 -3.99 -13.51 3.69
N LEU A 364 -4.12 -12.25 4.11
CA LEU A 364 -3.10 -11.58 4.92
C LEU A 364 -3.14 -12.00 6.39
N SER A 365 -4.31 -12.33 6.94
CA SER A 365 -4.45 -12.73 8.34
C SER A 365 -4.21 -14.22 8.59
N GLY A 366 -4.52 -15.07 7.61
CA GLY A 366 -4.49 -16.54 7.74
C GLY A 366 -3.35 -17.23 6.99
N ASN A 367 -3.04 -16.77 5.80
CA ASN A 367 -2.17 -17.45 4.85
C ASN A 367 -0.79 -16.83 4.68
N ALA A 368 -0.57 -15.58 5.10
CA ALA A 368 0.74 -14.94 5.03
C ALA A 368 1.73 -15.49 6.09
N GLN A 369 1.80 -16.82 6.21
CA GLN A 369 2.69 -17.49 7.18
C GLN A 369 4.17 -17.31 6.83
N GLY A 370 4.48 -16.93 5.61
CA GLY A 370 5.83 -16.64 5.14
C GLY A 370 6.32 -15.23 5.48
N GLY A 371 5.41 -14.32 5.83
CA GLY A 371 5.71 -12.92 6.11
C GLY A 371 5.02 -11.95 5.14
N ILE A 372 5.07 -10.67 5.47
CA ILE A 372 4.47 -9.58 4.69
C ILE A 372 5.56 -8.62 4.24
N ALA A 373 5.75 -8.51 2.93
CA ALA A 373 6.60 -7.51 2.29
C ALA A 373 5.81 -6.20 2.06
N GLN A 374 6.55 -5.09 2.00
CA GLN A 374 5.97 -3.78 1.71
C GLN A 374 5.92 -3.46 0.23
N PHE A 375 6.54 -4.21 -0.60
CA PHE A 375 6.72 -4.04 -2.04
C PHE A 375 8.14 -3.67 -2.44
N PHE A 376 8.59 -4.07 -3.64
CA PHE A 376 9.96 -3.87 -4.14
C PHE A 376 10.49 -2.46 -3.90
N ASP A 377 9.76 -1.43 -4.31
CA ASP A 377 10.21 -0.04 -4.22
C ASP A 377 10.11 0.56 -2.80
N ARG A 378 9.62 -0.21 -1.82
CA ARG A 378 9.52 0.18 -0.41
C ARG A 378 10.48 -0.61 0.48
N ASP A 379 10.75 -1.87 0.15
CA ASP A 379 11.65 -2.74 0.90
C ASP A 379 13.11 -2.56 0.48
N PHE A 380 13.37 -2.22 -0.77
CA PHE A 380 14.71 -1.86 -1.21
C PHE A 380 15.03 -0.37 -0.96
N PRO A 381 16.32 -0.01 -0.66
CA PRO A 381 16.76 1.38 -0.66
C PRO A 381 16.41 2.08 -1.98
N ALA A 382 16.07 3.36 -1.94
CA ALA A 382 15.53 4.08 -3.09
C ALA A 382 16.40 4.02 -4.36
N GLU A 383 17.74 4.04 -4.22
CA GLU A 383 18.66 3.93 -5.35
C GLU A 383 18.66 2.50 -5.91
N MET A 384 18.65 1.47 -5.05
CA MET A 384 18.57 0.07 -5.47
C MET A 384 17.23 -0.23 -6.14
N ALA A 385 16.13 0.27 -5.57
CA ALA A 385 14.80 0.13 -6.14
C ALA A 385 14.70 0.73 -7.55
N SER A 386 15.30 1.92 -7.77
CA SER A 386 15.31 2.56 -9.10
C SER A 386 16.03 1.70 -10.14
N VAL A 387 17.27 1.31 -9.85
CA VAL A 387 18.08 0.47 -10.76
C VAL A 387 17.44 -0.90 -10.95
N GLY A 388 16.89 -1.47 -9.86
CA GLY A 388 16.21 -2.75 -9.89
C GLY A 388 15.01 -2.74 -10.83
N MET A 389 14.08 -1.83 -10.62
CA MET A 389 12.85 -1.74 -11.43
C MET A 389 13.13 -1.46 -12.91
N GLU A 390 14.17 -0.65 -13.23
CA GLU A 390 14.63 -0.48 -14.61
C GLU A 390 15.10 -1.80 -15.21
N GLY A 391 15.90 -2.57 -14.46
CA GLY A 391 16.38 -3.90 -14.90
C GLY A 391 15.24 -4.91 -15.06
N LEU A 392 14.24 -4.88 -14.17
CA LEU A 392 13.07 -5.77 -14.26
C LEU A 392 12.22 -5.47 -15.50
N GLN A 393 11.97 -4.19 -15.81
CA GLN A 393 11.28 -3.81 -17.05
C GLN A 393 12.11 -4.20 -18.28
N GLU A 394 13.43 -3.95 -18.26
CA GLU A 394 14.33 -4.35 -19.36
C GLU A 394 14.29 -5.85 -19.60
N PHE A 395 14.27 -6.67 -18.54
CA PHE A 395 14.16 -8.12 -18.65
C PHE A 395 12.85 -8.56 -19.32
N MET A 396 11.73 -7.92 -19.02
CA MET A 396 10.45 -8.24 -19.67
C MET A 396 10.49 -7.96 -21.18
N VAL A 397 11.25 -6.97 -21.63
CA VAL A 397 11.35 -6.58 -23.05
C VAL A 397 12.51 -7.33 -23.76
N PHE A 398 13.62 -7.53 -23.07
CA PHE A 398 14.85 -8.11 -23.58
C PHE A 398 15.39 -9.20 -22.64
N PRO A 399 14.70 -10.34 -22.51
CA PRO A 399 15.06 -11.37 -21.52
C PRO A 399 16.46 -12.01 -21.75
N ASP A 400 17.03 -11.85 -22.93
CA ASP A 400 18.39 -12.33 -23.24
C ASP A 400 19.49 -11.45 -22.62
N ASN A 401 19.17 -10.25 -22.12
CA ASN A 401 20.10 -9.34 -21.47
C ASN A 401 20.28 -9.64 -19.96
N LEU A 402 19.78 -10.79 -19.46
CA LEU A 402 19.75 -11.08 -18.02
C LEU A 402 21.11 -10.90 -17.35
N ASP A 403 22.19 -11.40 -17.92
CA ASP A 403 23.53 -11.32 -17.31
C ASP A 403 23.98 -9.85 -17.16
N GLU A 404 23.76 -9.01 -18.17
CA GLU A 404 24.09 -7.58 -18.13
C GLU A 404 23.19 -6.82 -17.08
N ILE A 405 21.95 -7.23 -16.98
CA ILE A 405 21.03 -6.69 -15.97
C ILE A 405 21.52 -7.05 -14.56
N LEU A 406 21.83 -8.32 -14.31
CA LEU A 406 22.32 -8.78 -13.01
C LEU A 406 23.65 -8.16 -12.62
N GLU A 407 24.60 -7.97 -13.55
CA GLU A 407 25.85 -7.24 -13.30
C GLU A 407 25.60 -5.80 -12.86
N ARG A 408 24.68 -5.10 -13.53
CA ARG A 408 24.30 -3.73 -13.17
C ARG A 408 23.63 -3.65 -11.79
N LEU A 409 22.79 -4.63 -11.44
CA LEU A 409 22.16 -4.73 -10.12
C LEU A 409 23.19 -5.03 -9.03
N GLU A 410 24.17 -5.90 -9.31
CA GLU A 410 25.26 -6.20 -8.38
C GLU A 410 26.16 -4.99 -8.13
N ASP A 411 26.54 -4.27 -9.19
CA ASP A 411 27.30 -3.02 -9.08
C ASP A 411 26.55 -1.98 -8.20
N ALA A 412 25.23 -1.91 -8.32
CA ALA A 412 24.41 -1.05 -7.48
C ALA A 412 24.39 -1.53 -6.02
N ARG A 413 24.21 -2.85 -5.82
CA ARG A 413 24.25 -3.45 -4.47
C ARG A 413 25.58 -3.17 -3.77
N GLU A 414 26.71 -3.43 -4.43
CA GLU A 414 28.03 -3.19 -3.85
C GLU A 414 28.24 -1.70 -3.46
N ARG A 415 27.73 -0.78 -4.25
CA ARG A 415 27.85 0.66 -3.97
C ARG A 415 26.97 1.12 -2.83
N ILE A 416 25.79 0.53 -2.68
CA ILE A 416 24.76 1.00 -1.73
C ILE A 416 24.95 0.39 -0.34
N TYR A 417 25.32 -0.89 -0.27
CA TYR A 417 25.35 -1.63 0.99
C TYR A 417 26.78 -1.82 1.56
N ASN A 418 27.84 -1.42 0.84
CA ASN A 418 29.24 -1.40 1.33
C ASN A 418 29.70 0.04 1.56
#